data_52ec2d9fc86976e0bd8ad2014f4dfbca
#
_entry.id   52ec2d9fc86976e0bd8ad2014f4dfbca
#
_cell.length_a   1.000
_cell.length_b   1.000
_cell.length_c   1.000
_cell.angle_alpha   90.00
_cell.angle_beta   90.00
_cell.angle_gamma   90.00
#
_symmetry.space_group_name_H-M   'P 1'
#
loop_
_entity.id
_entity.type
_entity.pdbx_description
1 polymer ?
#
loop_
_entity_poly.entity_id
_entity_poly.type
_entity_poly.pdbx_seq_one_letter_code
_entity_poly.pdbx_strand_id
1 'polypeptide(L)'
;GESIHLDLLPYNDIRHHLDEMRQSSPKLQLKTVLSRLLPKKLVELWLEQGLIQDEVIANLSKVRLENLENLIHNWQFIPNGTEGYRTAEVTMGGVDTHEISSKTMEATKIKGLYFIGEVLDVVGWLGGYNFQWAWSSAAVCAIGIAES
;
A
#
# COMPACT_ATOMS: atom_id res chain seq x y z
N GLY A 1 -14.99 8.03 -12.60
CA GLY A 1 -13.81 7.30 -12.11
C GLY A 1 -14.20 6.47 -10.90
N GLU A 2 -13.51 5.39 -10.68
CA GLU A 2 -13.68 4.59 -9.47
C GLU A 2 -13.10 5.33 -8.27
N SER A 3 -13.76 5.21 -7.12
CA SER A 3 -13.27 5.75 -5.85
C SER A 3 -12.19 4.85 -5.28
N ILE A 4 -11.09 5.43 -4.83
CA ILE A 4 -10.06 4.74 -4.05
C ILE A 4 -10.34 4.99 -2.58
N HIS A 5 -10.26 3.94 -1.80
CA HIS A 5 -10.46 3.95 -0.36
C HIS A 5 -9.14 3.60 0.33
N LEU A 6 -8.67 4.46 1.20
CA LEU A 6 -7.45 4.22 1.97
C LEU A 6 -7.79 4.04 3.45
N ASP A 7 -7.26 2.98 4.02
CA ASP A 7 -7.13 2.83 5.46
C ASP A 7 -5.71 3.28 5.87
N LEU A 8 -5.61 4.35 6.62
CA LEU A 8 -4.33 4.93 7.04
C LEU A 8 -3.75 4.26 8.28
N LEU A 9 -4.55 3.46 8.99
CA LEU A 9 -4.15 2.73 10.20
C LEU A 9 -4.69 1.28 10.18
N PRO A 10 -4.33 0.45 9.18
CA PRO A 10 -4.94 -0.86 8.96
C PRO A 10 -4.74 -1.87 10.11
N TYR A 11 -3.81 -1.60 11.02
CA TYR A 11 -3.51 -2.47 12.17
C TYR A 11 -3.94 -1.88 13.52
N ASN A 12 -4.57 -0.68 13.52
CA ASN A 12 -4.97 0.02 14.72
C ASN A 12 -6.40 0.54 14.57
N ASP A 13 -7.25 0.29 15.54
CA ASP A 13 -8.58 0.89 15.65
C ASP A 13 -8.46 2.24 16.36
N ILE A 14 -8.72 3.33 15.65
CA ILE A 14 -8.61 4.69 16.19
C ILE A 14 -9.63 4.93 17.31
N ARG A 15 -10.82 4.33 17.25
CA ARG A 15 -11.83 4.45 18.31
C ARG A 15 -11.31 3.84 19.60
N HIS A 16 -10.87 2.61 19.54
CA HIS A 16 -10.31 1.91 20.70
C HIS A 16 -9.13 2.69 21.29
N HIS A 17 -8.23 3.16 20.46
CA HIS A 17 -7.07 3.95 20.89
C HIS A 17 -7.48 5.26 21.60
N LEU A 18 -8.45 5.98 21.07
CA LEU A 18 -8.95 7.21 21.69
C LEU A 18 -9.68 6.93 23.01
N ASP A 19 -10.41 5.83 23.13
CA ASP A 19 -11.09 5.45 24.38
C ASP A 19 -10.07 5.09 25.47
N GLU A 20 -8.97 4.40 25.16
CA GLU A 20 -7.86 4.18 26.08
C GLU A 20 -7.18 5.51 26.50
N MET A 21 -6.94 6.40 25.53
CA MET A 21 -6.34 7.72 25.82
C MET A 21 -7.27 8.60 26.65
N ARG A 22 -8.59 8.53 26.48
CA ARG A 22 -9.57 9.23 27.33
C ARG A 22 -9.50 8.79 28.78
N GLN A 23 -9.24 7.52 29.04
CA GLN A 23 -9.11 6.98 30.40
C GLN A 23 -7.77 7.39 31.04
N SER A 24 -6.68 7.32 30.29
CA SER A 24 -5.35 7.55 30.82
C SER A 24 -4.91 9.02 30.78
N SER A 25 -5.34 9.77 29.78
CA SER A 25 -4.87 11.14 29.51
C SER A 25 -5.96 12.02 28.89
N PRO A 26 -7.11 12.22 29.56
CA PRO A 26 -8.31 12.86 28.99
C PRO A 26 -8.12 14.29 28.50
N LYS A 27 -7.08 15.00 28.99
CA LYS A 27 -6.80 16.39 28.64
C LYS A 27 -5.91 16.57 27.40
N LEU A 28 -5.51 15.48 26.74
CA LEU A 28 -4.73 15.58 25.52
C LEU A 28 -5.54 16.20 24.38
N GLN A 29 -4.84 16.97 23.55
CA GLN A 29 -5.39 17.51 22.31
C GLN A 29 -5.42 16.45 21.23
N LEU A 30 -6.45 16.44 20.40
CA LEU A 30 -6.63 15.49 19.30
C LEU A 30 -5.43 15.52 18.34
N LYS A 31 -4.94 16.73 18.00
CA LYS A 31 -3.71 16.92 17.20
C LYS A 31 -2.54 16.12 17.75
N THR A 32 -2.36 16.16 19.05
CA THR A 32 -1.24 15.46 19.73
C THR A 32 -1.36 13.95 19.60
N VAL A 33 -2.58 13.41 19.80
CA VAL A 33 -2.82 11.97 19.68
C VAL A 33 -2.61 11.50 18.25
N LEU A 34 -3.23 12.19 17.29
CA LEU A 34 -3.12 11.82 15.87
C LEU A 34 -1.69 11.94 15.34
N SER A 35 -0.93 12.94 15.77
CA SER A 35 0.48 13.12 15.34
C SER A 35 1.45 12.06 15.86
N ARG A 36 1.00 11.18 16.78
CA ARG A 36 1.75 9.99 17.20
C ARG A 36 1.48 8.78 16.30
N LEU A 37 0.34 8.76 15.62
CA LEU A 37 -0.12 7.65 14.79
C LEU A 37 0.06 7.92 13.29
N LEU A 38 -0.05 9.19 12.89
CA LEU A 38 -0.03 9.64 11.50
C LEU A 38 1.09 10.67 11.27
N PRO A 39 1.52 10.87 10.01
CA PRO A 39 2.47 11.94 9.68
C PRO A 39 1.95 13.31 10.15
N LYS A 40 2.77 14.06 10.89
CA LYS A 40 2.40 15.37 11.44
C LYS A 40 1.85 16.33 10.38
N LYS A 41 2.49 16.38 9.20
CA LYS A 41 2.05 17.21 8.08
C LYS A 41 0.63 16.89 7.60
N LEU A 42 0.23 15.62 7.63
CA LEU A 42 -1.13 15.21 7.27
C LEU A 42 -2.14 15.73 8.28
N VAL A 43 -1.84 15.59 9.57
CA VAL A 43 -2.71 16.08 10.66
C VAL A 43 -2.85 17.61 10.60
N GLU A 44 -1.75 18.32 10.32
CA GLU A 44 -1.76 19.78 10.13
C GLU A 44 -2.60 20.20 8.92
N LEU A 45 -2.46 19.51 7.80
CA LEU A 45 -3.28 19.76 6.62
C LEU A 45 -4.78 19.54 6.89
N TRP A 46 -5.14 18.50 7.62
CA TRP A 46 -6.52 18.23 7.99
C TRP A 46 -7.13 19.32 8.89
N LEU A 47 -6.33 19.88 9.80
CA LEU A 47 -6.72 21.02 10.63
C LEU A 47 -6.92 22.28 9.78
N GLU A 48 -5.97 22.58 8.89
CA GLU A 48 -6.05 23.74 7.99
C GLU A 48 -7.25 23.69 7.06
N GLN A 49 -7.58 22.49 6.56
CA GLN A 49 -8.74 22.27 5.69
C GLN A 49 -10.07 22.14 6.47
N GLY A 50 -10.04 22.16 7.80
CA GLY A 50 -11.23 22.02 8.62
C GLY A 50 -11.85 20.61 8.60
N LEU A 51 -11.12 19.59 8.15
CA LEU A 51 -11.57 18.19 8.16
C LEU A 51 -11.63 17.63 9.59
N ILE A 52 -10.76 18.12 10.46
CA ILE A 52 -10.76 17.87 11.90
C ILE A 52 -10.62 19.19 12.66
N GLN A 53 -11.02 19.19 13.93
CA GLN A 53 -10.82 20.32 14.84
C GLN A 53 -9.92 19.87 15.99
N ASP A 54 -8.95 20.73 16.36
CA ASP A 54 -8.12 20.45 17.53
C ASP A 54 -8.90 20.75 18.79
N GLU A 55 -9.25 19.72 19.51
CA GLU A 55 -9.98 19.81 20.78
C GLU A 55 -9.45 18.75 21.74
N VAL A 56 -9.78 18.93 23.02
CA VAL A 56 -9.47 17.92 24.04
C VAL A 56 -10.24 16.64 23.75
N ILE A 57 -9.55 15.49 23.73
CA ILE A 57 -10.14 14.21 23.33
C ILE A 57 -11.33 13.80 24.22
N ALA A 58 -11.37 14.23 25.48
CA ALA A 58 -12.53 14.01 26.36
C ALA A 58 -13.82 14.66 25.83
N ASN A 59 -13.72 15.74 25.06
CA ASN A 59 -14.84 16.51 24.53
C ASN A 59 -15.29 16.06 23.14
N LEU A 60 -14.60 15.12 22.50
CA LEU A 60 -14.97 14.59 21.20
C LEU A 60 -16.38 13.97 21.25
N SER A 61 -17.30 14.56 20.51
CA SER A 61 -18.65 14.02 20.37
C SER A 61 -18.64 12.71 19.57
N LYS A 62 -19.70 11.91 19.72
CA LYS A 62 -19.87 10.66 18.98
C LYS A 62 -19.80 10.88 17.46
N VAL A 63 -20.45 11.92 16.95
CA VAL A 63 -20.47 12.27 15.52
C VAL A 63 -19.06 12.62 15.01
N ARG A 64 -18.31 13.40 15.80
CA ARG A 64 -16.92 13.74 15.43
C ARG A 64 -16.01 12.53 15.43
N LEU A 65 -16.21 11.62 16.36
CA LEU A 65 -15.48 10.36 16.40
C LEU A 65 -15.78 9.48 15.18
N GLU A 66 -17.06 9.35 14.79
CA GLU A 66 -17.48 8.62 13.58
C GLU A 66 -16.89 9.25 12.30
N ASN A 67 -16.89 10.58 12.21
CA ASN A 67 -16.27 11.27 11.08
C ASN A 67 -14.74 11.05 11.02
N LEU A 68 -14.09 11.04 12.17
CA LEU A 68 -12.67 10.78 12.28
C LEU A 68 -12.33 9.33 11.90
N GLU A 69 -13.14 8.36 12.32
CA GLU A 69 -13.00 6.96 11.92
C GLU A 69 -13.09 6.82 10.39
N ASN A 70 -14.11 7.41 9.79
CA ASN A 70 -14.27 7.39 8.34
C ASN A 70 -13.09 8.07 7.63
N LEU A 71 -12.60 9.19 8.15
CA LEU A 71 -11.45 9.90 7.58
C LEU A 71 -10.17 9.07 7.65
N ILE A 72 -9.99 8.26 8.69
CA ILE A 72 -8.77 7.46 8.90
C ILE A 72 -8.86 6.09 8.22
N HIS A 73 -9.98 5.38 8.39
CA HIS A 73 -10.12 4.00 7.94
C HIS A 73 -10.82 3.85 6.58
N ASN A 74 -11.39 4.93 6.06
CA ASN A 74 -12.11 4.94 4.78
C ASN A 74 -11.92 6.26 4.03
N TRP A 75 -10.69 6.76 3.98
CA TRP A 75 -10.40 7.99 3.26
C TRP A 75 -10.61 7.79 1.77
N GLN A 76 -11.61 8.50 1.24
CA GLN A 76 -12.01 8.38 -0.16
C GLN A 76 -11.44 9.50 -1.02
N PHE A 77 -10.96 9.14 -2.20
CA PHE A 77 -10.68 10.10 -3.25
C PHE A 77 -10.93 9.50 -4.64
N ILE A 78 -11.26 10.35 -5.59
CA ILE A 78 -11.47 9.97 -6.98
C ILE A 78 -10.31 10.54 -7.78
N PRO A 79 -9.41 9.70 -8.34
CA PRO A 79 -8.32 10.17 -9.19
C PRO A 79 -8.87 10.84 -10.45
N ASN A 80 -8.26 11.95 -10.86
CA ASN A 80 -8.59 12.63 -12.10
C ASN A 80 -8.04 11.92 -13.34
N GLY A 81 -7.07 11.02 -13.17
CA GLY A 81 -6.41 10.27 -14.23
C GLY A 81 -5.15 9.57 -13.75
N THR A 82 -4.36 9.08 -14.67
CA THR A 82 -3.06 8.43 -14.45
C THR A 82 -1.94 9.27 -15.08
N GLU A 83 -0.73 9.15 -14.56
CA GLU A 83 0.48 9.75 -15.15
C GLU A 83 0.89 9.10 -16.49
N GLY A 84 0.30 7.94 -16.80
CA GLY A 84 0.55 7.19 -18.03
C GLY A 84 1.91 6.50 -18.06
N TYR A 85 2.28 5.98 -19.24
CA TYR A 85 3.50 5.18 -19.42
C TYR A 85 4.81 5.90 -19.12
N ARG A 86 4.81 7.22 -19.09
CA ARG A 86 6.04 8.01 -18.81
C ARG A 86 6.53 7.87 -17.36
N THR A 87 5.62 7.54 -16.46
CA THR A 87 5.85 7.39 -15.02
C THR A 87 5.54 5.99 -14.52
N ALA A 88 5.04 5.11 -15.40
CA ALA A 88 4.81 3.71 -15.06
C ALA A 88 6.14 3.01 -14.76
N GLU A 89 6.24 2.36 -13.60
CA GLU A 89 7.42 1.63 -13.16
C GLU A 89 7.29 0.12 -13.38
N VAL A 90 6.07 -0.38 -13.51
CA VAL A 90 5.75 -1.80 -13.70
C VAL A 90 4.64 -1.94 -14.73
N THR A 91 4.77 -2.92 -15.62
CA THR A 91 3.73 -3.31 -16.58
C THR A 91 3.05 -4.59 -16.10
N MET A 92 1.74 -4.55 -15.97
CA MET A 92 0.93 -5.75 -15.72
C MET A 92 0.67 -6.46 -17.05
N GLY A 93 0.70 -7.80 -17.04
CA GLY A 93 0.62 -8.64 -18.22
C GLY A 93 2.01 -9.06 -18.70
N GLY A 94 2.03 -10.07 -19.58
CA GLY A 94 3.26 -10.69 -20.08
C GLY A 94 3.06 -12.17 -20.35
N VAL A 95 4.16 -12.92 -20.36
CA VAL A 95 4.11 -14.37 -20.50
C VAL A 95 3.53 -14.99 -19.24
N ASP A 96 2.51 -15.84 -19.39
CA ASP A 96 1.84 -16.50 -18.29
C ASP A 96 2.81 -17.41 -17.52
N THR A 97 2.94 -17.17 -16.22
CA THR A 97 3.82 -17.96 -15.36
C THR A 97 3.43 -19.43 -15.24
N HIS A 98 2.16 -19.79 -15.48
CA HIS A 98 1.72 -21.19 -15.52
C HIS A 98 2.30 -21.98 -16.70
N GLU A 99 2.76 -21.28 -17.74
CA GLU A 99 3.40 -21.89 -18.90
C GLU A 99 4.94 -22.02 -18.74
N ILE A 100 5.47 -21.65 -17.58
CA ILE A 100 6.91 -21.63 -17.31
C ILE A 100 7.26 -22.55 -16.14
N SER A 101 8.31 -23.34 -16.29
CA SER A 101 8.87 -24.15 -15.22
C SER A 101 9.50 -23.25 -14.14
N SER A 102 9.01 -23.30 -12.93
CA SER A 102 9.61 -22.56 -11.80
C SER A 102 11.03 -23.04 -11.41
N LYS A 103 11.44 -24.20 -11.90
CA LYS A 103 12.76 -24.79 -11.62
C LYS A 103 13.84 -24.38 -12.61
N THR A 104 13.44 -24.08 -13.87
CA THR A 104 14.39 -23.83 -14.97
C THR A 104 14.08 -22.57 -15.76
N MET A 105 12.92 -21.93 -15.52
CA MET A 105 12.39 -20.84 -16.35
C MET A 105 12.16 -21.22 -17.82
N GLU A 106 12.15 -22.50 -18.15
CA GLU A 106 11.84 -23.03 -19.48
C GLU A 106 10.35 -23.05 -19.72
N ALA A 107 9.93 -22.72 -20.96
CA ALA A 107 8.54 -22.84 -21.37
C ALA A 107 8.11 -24.32 -21.39
N THR A 108 6.98 -24.63 -20.75
CA THR A 108 6.47 -26.02 -20.63
C THR A 108 6.08 -26.63 -21.97
N LYS A 109 5.70 -25.79 -22.94
CA LYS A 109 5.22 -26.19 -24.28
C LYS A 109 6.30 -26.17 -25.35
N ILE A 110 7.39 -25.45 -25.14
CA ILE A 110 8.43 -25.23 -26.15
C ILE A 110 9.80 -25.47 -25.53
N LYS A 111 10.38 -26.63 -25.81
CA LYS A 111 11.68 -27.00 -25.28
C LYS A 111 12.80 -26.06 -25.80
N GLY A 112 13.69 -25.67 -24.93
CA GLY A 112 14.80 -24.78 -25.24
C GLY A 112 14.44 -23.29 -25.28
N LEU A 113 13.19 -22.93 -24.98
CA LEU A 113 12.75 -21.54 -24.88
C LEU A 113 12.61 -21.14 -23.39
N TYR A 114 13.30 -20.08 -23.00
CA TYR A 114 13.35 -19.60 -21.61
C TYR A 114 12.87 -18.16 -21.53
N PHE A 115 12.16 -17.82 -20.44
CA PHE A 115 11.72 -16.47 -20.14
C PHE A 115 12.13 -16.08 -18.73
N ILE A 116 12.72 -14.89 -18.57
CA ILE A 116 13.18 -14.35 -17.28
C ILE A 116 12.82 -12.88 -17.14
N GLY A 117 12.77 -12.41 -15.91
CA GLY A 117 12.54 -10.99 -15.61
C GLY A 117 11.12 -10.52 -15.86
N GLU A 118 11.01 -9.26 -16.26
CA GLU A 118 9.74 -8.54 -16.36
C GLU A 118 8.90 -8.87 -17.61
N VAL A 119 9.39 -9.69 -18.50
CA VAL A 119 8.59 -10.22 -19.62
C VAL A 119 7.56 -11.24 -19.14
N LEU A 120 7.78 -11.82 -17.97
CA LEU A 120 6.81 -12.69 -17.29
C LEU A 120 5.74 -11.84 -16.58
N ASP A 121 4.51 -12.36 -16.54
CA ASP A 121 3.41 -11.70 -15.81
C ASP A 121 3.60 -11.83 -14.30
N VAL A 122 4.55 -11.07 -13.78
CA VAL A 122 4.86 -10.96 -12.34
C VAL A 122 4.94 -9.50 -11.97
N VAL A 123 4.06 -9.07 -11.08
CA VAL A 123 3.98 -7.69 -10.58
C VAL A 123 4.35 -7.67 -9.10
N GLY A 124 5.53 -7.17 -8.80
CA GLY A 124 5.99 -6.93 -7.43
C GLY A 124 5.62 -5.53 -6.95
N TRP A 125 5.52 -5.37 -5.64
CA TRP A 125 5.35 -4.06 -5.03
C TRP A 125 6.58 -3.17 -5.27
N LEU A 126 6.38 -1.85 -5.17
CA LEU A 126 7.49 -0.91 -5.11
C LEU A 126 8.42 -1.23 -3.92
N GLY A 127 9.71 -0.98 -4.08
CA GLY A 127 10.73 -1.28 -3.06
C GLY A 127 11.74 -2.32 -3.50
N GLY A 128 11.92 -2.51 -4.82
CA GLY A 128 12.96 -3.37 -5.38
C GLY A 128 12.55 -4.81 -5.67
N TYR A 129 11.31 -5.20 -5.40
CA TYR A 129 10.82 -6.58 -5.62
C TYR A 129 10.87 -7.00 -7.09
N ASN A 130 10.57 -6.10 -8.04
CA ASN A 130 10.64 -6.41 -9.47
C ASN A 130 12.07 -6.65 -9.93
N PHE A 131 13.04 -5.86 -9.44
CA PHE A 131 14.47 -6.13 -9.66
C PHE A 131 14.91 -7.45 -9.04
N GLN A 132 14.48 -7.74 -7.82
CA GLN A 132 14.78 -9.01 -7.16
C GLN A 132 14.24 -10.19 -7.98
N TRP A 133 13.01 -10.08 -8.49
CA TRP A 133 12.43 -11.07 -9.39
C TRP A 133 13.27 -11.27 -10.65
N ALA A 134 13.69 -10.18 -11.30
CA ALA A 134 14.50 -10.24 -12.53
C ALA A 134 15.82 -10.99 -12.28
N TRP A 135 16.53 -10.67 -11.20
CA TRP A 135 17.77 -11.35 -10.84
C TRP A 135 17.56 -12.81 -10.42
N SER A 136 16.53 -13.09 -9.63
CA SER A 136 16.27 -14.45 -9.15
C SER A 136 15.86 -15.38 -10.29
N SER A 137 14.98 -14.93 -11.19
CA SER A 137 14.57 -15.72 -12.36
C SER A 137 15.74 -15.99 -13.30
N ALA A 138 16.63 -15.00 -13.51
CA ALA A 138 17.84 -15.18 -14.30
C ALA A 138 18.80 -16.21 -13.67
N ALA A 139 19.01 -16.16 -12.36
CA ALA A 139 19.86 -17.11 -11.64
C ALA A 139 19.30 -18.56 -11.75
N VAL A 140 17.99 -18.72 -11.53
CA VAL A 140 17.34 -20.04 -11.68
C VAL A 140 17.47 -20.58 -13.10
N CYS A 141 17.29 -19.74 -14.12
CA CYS A 141 17.45 -20.12 -15.50
C CYS A 141 18.90 -20.58 -15.81
N ALA A 142 19.90 -19.83 -15.36
CA ALA A 142 21.29 -20.17 -15.56
C ALA A 142 21.68 -21.51 -14.92
N ILE A 143 21.20 -21.76 -13.70
CA ILE A 143 21.42 -23.06 -13.02
C ILE A 143 20.73 -24.18 -13.78
N GLY A 144 19.46 -24.00 -14.18
CA GLY A 144 18.70 -25.02 -14.92
C GLY A 144 19.32 -25.38 -16.26
N ILE A 145 19.91 -24.41 -16.98
CA ILE A 145 20.62 -24.66 -18.24
C ILE A 145 21.96 -25.41 -17.98
N ALA A 146 22.65 -25.07 -16.89
CA ALA A 146 23.95 -25.70 -16.58
C ALA A 146 23.82 -27.17 -16.14
N GLU A 147 22.63 -27.55 -15.61
CA GLU A 147 22.35 -28.92 -15.14
C GLU A 147 21.63 -29.80 -16.20
N SER A 148 21.24 -29.22 -17.34
CA SER A 148 20.58 -29.95 -18.44
C SER A 148 21.54 -30.52 -19.43
#